data_b92574030a1416eb785e804d5e774661
#
_entry.id   b92574030a1416eb785e804d5e774661
#
_cell.length_a   1.000
_cell.length_b   1.000
_cell.length_c   1.000
_cell.angle_alpha   90.00
_cell.angle_beta   90.00
_cell.angle_gamma   90.00
#
_symmetry.space_group_name_H-M   'P 1'
#
loop_
_entity.id
_entity.type
_entity.pdbx_description
1 polymer ?
#
loop_
_entity_poly.entity_id
_entity_poly.type
_entity_poly.pdbx_seq_one_letter_code
_entity_poly.pdbx_strand_id
1 'polypeptide(L)'
;MNLHNAEFVRSVTAVADCPKDDLPQIAFAGKSNVGKSSVINKLLLRKNFARVGEAPGKTTHINFFRIDEAMYLVDLPGYGYAKVPQKEKERWGRLMEAYFAAPDTLNFGVMLVDARHAPTANDVVMAKYFLQSGKPFVVVANKLDKLKKSEIAPNMARIREVLSLPDDVRLIPFSAEKGDGRDELLAVILHAAEQ
;
A
#
# COMPACT_ATOMS: atom_id res chain seq x y z
N MET A 1 10.98 -18.25 0.33
CA MET A 1 10.72 -17.22 -0.71
C MET A 1 11.94 -16.32 -0.86
N ASN A 2 12.43 -16.14 -2.09
CA ASN A 2 13.57 -15.28 -2.39
C ASN A 2 13.10 -13.90 -2.87
N LEU A 3 13.13 -12.90 -1.99
CA LEU A 3 12.68 -11.53 -2.29
C LEU A 3 13.54 -10.81 -3.35
N HIS A 4 14.75 -11.29 -3.65
CA HIS A 4 15.57 -10.74 -4.73
C HIS A 4 15.12 -11.18 -6.12
N ASN A 5 14.38 -12.31 -6.20
CA ASN A 5 13.76 -12.78 -7.42
C ASN A 5 12.42 -12.06 -7.63
N ALA A 6 12.49 -10.78 -7.99
CA ALA A 6 11.36 -9.91 -8.18
C ALA A 6 11.39 -9.33 -9.59
N GLU A 7 10.27 -9.40 -10.30
CA GLU A 7 10.11 -8.88 -11.66
C GLU A 7 8.85 -8.05 -11.82
N PHE A 8 8.90 -7.04 -12.66
CA PHE A 8 7.70 -6.32 -13.11
C PHE A 8 6.98 -7.14 -14.16
N VAL A 9 5.71 -7.44 -13.95
CA VAL A 9 4.91 -8.26 -14.86
C VAL A 9 4.10 -7.41 -15.81
N ARG A 10 3.26 -6.52 -15.28
CA ARG A 10 2.40 -5.65 -16.08
C ARG A 10 1.85 -4.46 -15.30
N SER A 11 1.33 -3.53 -16.06
CA SER A 11 0.57 -2.37 -15.59
C SER A 11 -0.82 -2.41 -16.22
N VAL A 12 -1.88 -2.33 -15.42
CA VAL A 12 -3.25 -2.44 -15.90
C VAL A 12 -4.10 -1.23 -15.52
N THR A 13 -5.12 -0.94 -16.34
CA THR A 13 -6.09 0.14 -16.10
C THR A 13 -7.50 -0.38 -15.86
N ALA A 14 -7.70 -1.68 -15.97
CA ALA A 14 -8.95 -2.37 -15.70
C ALA A 14 -8.70 -3.67 -14.94
N VAL A 15 -9.62 -4.04 -14.06
CA VAL A 15 -9.52 -5.26 -13.23
C VAL A 15 -9.55 -6.54 -14.08
N ALA A 16 -10.22 -6.50 -15.23
CA ALA A 16 -10.27 -7.63 -16.16
C ALA A 16 -8.88 -8.08 -16.66
N ASP A 17 -7.90 -7.16 -16.64
CA ASP A 17 -6.53 -7.38 -17.10
C ASP A 17 -5.56 -7.79 -15.96
N CYS A 18 -6.06 -7.92 -14.73
CA CYS A 18 -5.27 -8.41 -13.60
C CYS A 18 -4.81 -9.86 -13.84
N PRO A 19 -3.67 -10.28 -13.29
CA PRO A 19 -3.23 -11.68 -13.32
C PRO A 19 -4.31 -12.61 -12.75
N LYS A 20 -4.46 -13.82 -13.36
CA LYS A 20 -5.47 -14.83 -12.99
C LYS A 20 -4.82 -16.20 -12.78
N ASP A 21 -3.64 -16.21 -12.18
CA ASP A 21 -2.83 -17.41 -11.94
C ASP A 21 -2.87 -17.90 -10.50
N ASP A 22 -3.89 -17.46 -9.74
CA ASP A 22 -4.17 -17.85 -8.35
C ASP A 22 -3.04 -17.52 -7.34
N LEU A 23 -2.01 -16.77 -7.75
CA LEU A 23 -0.98 -16.31 -6.81
C LEU A 23 -1.52 -15.24 -5.86
N PRO A 24 -1.19 -15.31 -4.56
CA PRO A 24 -1.61 -14.30 -3.59
C PRO A 24 -1.22 -12.89 -3.99
N GLN A 25 -2.16 -11.95 -3.88
CA GLN A 25 -1.97 -10.54 -4.21
C GLN A 25 -1.93 -9.69 -2.94
N ILE A 26 -0.78 -9.06 -2.69
CA ILE A 26 -0.55 -8.16 -1.55
C ILE A 26 -0.60 -6.72 -2.07
N ALA A 27 -1.72 -6.03 -1.80
CA ALA A 27 -1.97 -4.70 -2.38
C ALA A 27 -1.45 -3.57 -1.49
N PHE A 28 -0.63 -2.70 -2.08
CA PHE A 28 -0.11 -1.50 -1.46
C PHE A 28 -0.91 -0.28 -1.90
N ALA A 29 -1.54 0.40 -0.94
CA ALA A 29 -2.27 1.65 -1.16
C ALA A 29 -1.68 2.78 -0.32
N GLY A 30 -1.79 4.01 -0.81
CA GLY A 30 -1.34 5.17 -0.06
C GLY A 30 -1.46 6.46 -0.86
N LYS A 31 -1.50 7.57 -0.12
CA LYS A 31 -1.48 8.90 -0.70
C LYS A 31 -0.21 9.10 -1.53
N SER A 32 -0.33 9.89 -2.59
CA SER A 32 0.82 10.35 -3.35
C SER A 32 1.91 10.90 -2.43
N ASN A 33 3.17 10.55 -2.70
CA ASN A 33 4.34 10.95 -1.93
C ASN A 33 4.38 10.47 -0.46
N VAL A 34 3.53 9.51 -0.07
CA VAL A 34 3.62 8.84 1.24
C VAL A 34 4.87 7.96 1.36
N GLY A 35 5.48 7.62 0.22
CA GLY A 35 6.67 6.76 0.15
C GLY A 35 6.37 5.29 -0.17
N LYS A 36 5.24 5.01 -0.84
CA LYS A 36 4.80 3.64 -1.20
C LYS A 36 5.88 2.88 -1.98
N SER A 37 6.40 3.42 -3.08
CA SER A 37 7.50 2.81 -3.84
C SER A 37 8.77 2.65 -3.03
N SER A 38 9.06 3.58 -2.11
CA SER A 38 10.22 3.47 -1.21
C SER A 38 10.07 2.33 -0.22
N VAL A 39 8.84 2.09 0.31
CA VAL A 39 8.55 0.95 1.18
C VAL A 39 8.69 -0.36 0.43
N ILE A 40 8.13 -0.48 -0.78
CA ILE A 40 8.28 -1.67 -1.64
C ILE A 40 9.77 -1.94 -1.91
N ASN A 41 10.53 -0.92 -2.31
CA ASN A 41 11.97 -1.04 -2.57
C ASN A 41 12.74 -1.48 -1.31
N LYS A 42 12.37 -0.95 -0.14
CA LYS A 42 12.98 -1.32 1.15
C LYS A 42 12.66 -2.77 1.52
N LEU A 43 11.43 -3.23 1.32
CA LEU A 43 11.04 -4.63 1.55
C LEU A 43 11.87 -5.58 0.72
N LEU A 44 12.03 -5.29 -0.56
CA LEU A 44 12.77 -6.11 -1.52
C LEU A 44 14.29 -5.95 -1.45
N LEU A 45 14.80 -5.01 -0.63
CA LEU A 45 16.22 -4.61 -0.58
C LEU A 45 16.77 -4.23 -1.97
N ARG A 46 15.92 -3.62 -2.81
CA ARG A 46 16.28 -3.19 -4.17
C ARG A 46 16.16 -1.68 -4.31
N LYS A 47 17.11 -1.09 -5.05
CA LYS A 47 17.06 0.34 -5.39
C LYS A 47 16.29 0.50 -6.71
N ASN A 48 15.34 1.47 -6.75
CA ASN A 48 14.61 1.87 -7.97
C ASN A 48 13.82 0.75 -8.67
N PHE A 49 13.46 -0.30 -8.00
CA PHE A 49 12.67 -1.40 -8.57
C PHE A 49 11.22 -0.94 -8.79
N ALA A 50 10.52 -0.54 -7.72
CA ALA A 50 9.32 0.26 -7.87
C ALA A 50 9.75 1.71 -8.09
N ARG A 51 9.29 2.36 -9.16
CA ARG A 51 9.76 3.70 -9.54
C ARG A 51 9.36 4.73 -8.50
N VAL A 52 10.36 5.43 -7.96
CA VAL A 52 10.17 6.57 -7.06
C VAL A 52 10.14 7.84 -7.90
N GLY A 53 9.10 8.66 -7.73
CA GLY A 53 9.07 10.00 -8.34
C GLY A 53 8.49 10.07 -9.75
N GLU A 54 7.63 9.15 -10.16
CA GLU A 54 6.78 9.37 -11.35
C GLU A 54 5.95 10.65 -11.16
N ALA A 55 5.86 11.44 -12.22
CA ALA A 55 5.21 12.74 -12.17
C ALA A 55 3.78 12.63 -11.59
N PRO A 56 3.43 13.47 -10.60
CA PRO A 56 2.11 13.45 -9.99
C PRO A 56 0.99 13.52 -11.03
N GLY A 57 -0.02 12.67 -10.91
CA GLY A 57 -1.22 12.72 -11.75
C GLY A 57 -1.18 11.92 -13.05
N LYS A 58 -0.11 11.16 -13.34
CA LYS A 58 -0.02 10.36 -14.57
C LYS A 58 -0.42 8.89 -14.42
N THR A 59 -0.62 8.37 -13.21
CA THR A 59 -0.76 6.92 -13.02
C THR A 59 -2.09 6.54 -12.40
N THR A 60 -3.04 6.22 -13.24
CA THR A 60 -4.25 5.45 -12.89
C THR A 60 -4.04 3.97 -13.21
N HIS A 61 -2.82 3.46 -12.99
CA HIS A 61 -2.45 2.09 -13.29
C HIS A 61 -2.22 1.31 -12.01
N ILE A 62 -2.63 0.06 -12.00
CA ILE A 62 -2.25 -0.93 -11.00
C ILE A 62 -1.03 -1.66 -11.54
N ASN A 63 0.08 -1.66 -10.79
CA ASN A 63 1.32 -2.31 -11.19
C ASN A 63 1.51 -3.63 -10.44
N PHE A 64 1.83 -4.69 -11.17
CA PHE A 64 2.04 -6.03 -10.63
C PHE A 64 3.51 -6.40 -10.67
N PHE A 65 4.06 -6.74 -9.51
CA PHE A 65 5.41 -7.26 -9.34
C PHE A 65 5.33 -8.67 -8.80
N ARG A 66 5.81 -9.66 -9.55
CA ARG A 66 5.86 -11.05 -9.12
C ARG A 66 7.12 -11.30 -8.30
N ILE A 67 6.96 -11.95 -7.17
CA ILE A 67 8.03 -12.25 -6.23
C ILE A 67 8.19 -13.76 -6.15
N ASP A 68 9.37 -14.26 -6.57
CA ASP A 68 9.79 -15.68 -6.48
C ASP A 68 8.74 -16.67 -7.01
N GLU A 69 7.97 -16.26 -8.02
CA GLU A 69 6.84 -17.03 -8.59
C GLU A 69 5.79 -17.48 -7.54
N ALA A 70 5.77 -16.84 -6.37
CA ALA A 70 4.98 -17.26 -5.21
C ALA A 70 3.91 -16.26 -4.79
N MET A 71 4.05 -14.98 -5.13
CA MET A 71 3.06 -13.95 -4.83
C MET A 71 3.22 -12.71 -5.72
N TYR A 72 2.21 -11.84 -5.71
CA TYR A 72 2.30 -10.49 -6.27
C TYR A 72 2.37 -9.43 -5.17
N LEU A 73 3.31 -8.48 -5.31
CA LEU A 73 3.15 -7.16 -4.73
C LEU A 73 2.41 -6.29 -5.75
N VAL A 74 1.27 -5.74 -5.34
CA VAL A 74 0.40 -4.95 -6.21
C VAL A 74 0.47 -3.50 -5.78
N ASP A 75 1.02 -2.64 -6.64
CA ASP A 75 1.15 -1.22 -6.38
C ASP A 75 -0.09 -0.50 -6.93
N LEU A 76 -1.03 -0.15 -6.05
CA LEU A 76 -2.24 0.57 -6.40
C LEU A 76 -1.91 2.05 -6.70
N PRO A 77 -2.64 2.70 -7.63
CA PRO A 77 -2.40 4.09 -7.95
C PRO A 77 -2.60 4.99 -6.72
N GLY A 78 -1.63 5.89 -6.51
CA GLY A 78 -1.69 6.86 -5.41
C GLY A 78 -2.89 7.80 -5.52
N TYR A 79 -3.36 8.32 -4.40
CA TYR A 79 -4.47 9.27 -4.32
C TYR A 79 -4.05 10.61 -3.70
N GLY A 80 -4.98 11.58 -3.67
CA GLY A 80 -4.78 12.85 -2.98
C GLY A 80 -3.94 13.88 -3.72
N TYR A 81 -3.84 13.78 -5.04
CA TYR A 81 -3.24 14.82 -5.86
C TYR A 81 -4.12 16.07 -5.91
N ALA A 82 -3.57 17.23 -5.52
CA ALA A 82 -4.31 18.49 -5.47
C ALA A 82 -4.72 19.00 -6.88
N LYS A 83 -3.94 18.69 -7.91
CA LYS A 83 -4.10 19.22 -9.27
C LYS A 83 -4.53 18.16 -10.30
N VAL A 84 -5.34 17.19 -9.90
CA VAL A 84 -5.86 16.18 -10.83
C VAL A 84 -7.25 16.59 -11.30
N PRO A 85 -7.53 16.56 -12.63
CA PRO A 85 -8.85 16.81 -13.17
C PRO A 85 -9.91 15.90 -12.53
N GLN A 86 -11.15 16.41 -12.38
CA GLN A 86 -12.25 15.66 -11.77
C GLN A 86 -12.47 14.31 -12.47
N LYS A 87 -12.38 14.27 -13.80
CA LYS A 87 -12.51 13.05 -14.61
C LYS A 87 -11.50 11.95 -14.21
N GLU A 88 -10.26 12.33 -13.89
CA GLU A 88 -9.23 11.37 -13.45
C GLU A 88 -9.50 10.88 -12.04
N LYS A 89 -10.02 11.73 -11.14
CA LYS A 89 -10.46 11.31 -9.80
C LYS A 89 -11.59 10.28 -9.87
N GLU A 90 -12.56 10.50 -10.74
CA GLU A 90 -13.66 9.57 -10.97
C GLU A 90 -13.19 8.24 -11.58
N ARG A 91 -12.24 8.30 -12.52
CA ARG A 91 -11.61 7.12 -13.10
C ARG A 91 -10.86 6.31 -12.04
N TRP A 92 -10.09 6.99 -11.20
CA TRP A 92 -9.40 6.38 -10.07
C TRP A 92 -10.41 5.71 -9.13
N GLY A 93 -11.48 6.41 -8.74
CA GLY A 93 -12.54 5.88 -7.87
C GLY A 93 -13.16 4.60 -8.43
N ARG A 94 -13.59 4.62 -9.69
CA ARG A 94 -14.15 3.43 -10.36
C ARG A 94 -13.18 2.24 -10.41
N LEU A 95 -11.88 2.51 -10.66
CA LEU A 95 -10.87 1.46 -10.67
C LEU A 95 -10.68 0.85 -9.28
N MET A 96 -10.65 1.67 -8.21
CA MET A 96 -10.54 1.18 -6.84
C MET A 96 -11.77 0.41 -6.41
N GLU A 97 -12.98 0.91 -6.66
CA GLU A 97 -14.22 0.18 -6.40
C GLU A 97 -14.23 -1.18 -7.07
N ALA A 98 -13.87 -1.24 -8.35
CA ALA A 98 -13.80 -2.49 -9.11
C ALA A 98 -12.74 -3.45 -8.52
N TYR A 99 -11.55 -2.94 -8.15
CA TYR A 99 -10.47 -3.76 -7.60
C TYR A 99 -10.85 -4.37 -6.25
N PHE A 100 -11.40 -3.57 -5.33
CA PHE A 100 -11.81 -4.05 -4.00
C PHE A 100 -13.06 -4.93 -4.01
N ALA A 101 -13.91 -4.80 -5.03
CA ALA A 101 -15.10 -5.63 -5.20
C ALA A 101 -14.82 -6.98 -5.89
N ALA A 102 -13.71 -7.10 -6.61
CA ALA A 102 -13.37 -8.34 -7.32
C ALA A 102 -12.87 -9.42 -6.34
N PRO A 103 -13.42 -10.65 -6.37
CA PRO A 103 -13.13 -11.67 -5.37
C PRO A 103 -11.68 -12.18 -5.42
N ASP A 104 -11.06 -12.13 -6.60
CA ASP A 104 -9.78 -12.81 -6.88
C ASP A 104 -8.59 -11.84 -6.96
N THR A 105 -8.73 -10.59 -6.45
CA THR A 105 -7.69 -9.56 -6.58
C THR A 105 -6.91 -9.29 -5.32
N LEU A 106 -7.56 -9.22 -4.17
CA LEU A 106 -6.95 -8.82 -2.91
C LEU A 106 -6.92 -9.98 -1.92
N ASN A 107 -5.72 -10.49 -1.58
CA ASN A 107 -5.56 -11.44 -0.49
C ASN A 107 -5.19 -10.73 0.81
N PHE A 108 -4.31 -9.73 0.73
CA PHE A 108 -3.86 -8.95 1.88
C PHE A 108 -3.58 -7.50 1.50
N GLY A 109 -3.90 -6.56 2.39
CA GLY A 109 -3.69 -5.14 2.19
C GLY A 109 -2.55 -4.53 3.02
N VAL A 110 -1.81 -3.61 2.42
CA VAL A 110 -0.82 -2.76 3.09
C VAL A 110 -1.19 -1.29 2.80
N MET A 111 -1.81 -0.65 3.77
CA MET A 111 -2.19 0.75 3.66
C MET A 111 -1.12 1.66 4.27
N LEU A 112 -0.56 2.57 3.48
CA LEU A 112 0.46 3.49 3.93
C LEU A 112 -0.12 4.86 4.28
N VAL A 113 0.30 5.38 5.44
CA VAL A 113 0.04 6.76 5.87
C VAL A 113 1.34 7.45 6.28
N ASP A 114 1.34 8.77 6.34
CA ASP A 114 2.49 9.53 6.81
C ASP A 114 2.46 9.61 8.35
N ALA A 115 3.48 9.08 9.02
CA ALA A 115 3.56 9.04 10.48
C ALA A 115 3.54 10.44 11.14
N ARG A 116 3.91 11.48 10.39
CA ARG A 116 4.07 12.86 10.92
C ARG A 116 2.75 13.61 11.08
N HIS A 117 1.70 13.19 10.36
CA HIS A 117 0.46 13.94 10.22
C HIS A 117 -0.76 13.09 10.56
N ALA A 118 -1.86 13.76 10.91
CA ALA A 118 -3.15 13.09 10.95
C ALA A 118 -3.50 12.56 9.56
N PRO A 119 -4.09 11.36 9.43
CA PRO A 119 -4.61 10.86 8.18
C PRO A 119 -5.58 11.85 7.52
N THR A 120 -5.52 11.96 6.19
CA THR A 120 -6.40 12.83 5.40
C THR A 120 -7.76 12.18 5.19
N ALA A 121 -8.74 12.96 4.70
CA ALA A 121 -10.05 12.42 4.32
C ALA A 121 -9.93 11.29 3.27
N ASN A 122 -8.97 11.38 2.34
CA ASN A 122 -8.72 10.32 1.37
C ASN A 122 -8.12 9.05 2.00
N ASP A 123 -7.31 9.18 3.06
CA ASP A 123 -6.82 8.04 3.84
C ASP A 123 -7.99 7.35 4.55
N VAL A 124 -8.94 8.12 5.10
CA VAL A 124 -10.16 7.56 5.71
C VAL A 124 -11.01 6.80 4.67
N VAL A 125 -11.14 7.32 3.46
CA VAL A 125 -11.85 6.62 2.36
C VAL A 125 -11.13 5.32 2.00
N MET A 126 -9.81 5.33 1.88
CA MET A 126 -9.04 4.12 1.58
C MET A 126 -9.15 3.08 2.70
N ALA A 127 -9.09 3.49 3.97
CA ALA A 127 -9.29 2.57 5.11
C ALA A 127 -10.68 1.90 5.04
N LYS A 128 -11.72 2.64 4.64
CA LYS A 128 -13.06 2.07 4.43
C LYS A 128 -13.08 1.01 3.32
N TYR A 129 -12.38 1.22 2.21
CA TYR A 129 -12.27 0.19 1.16
C TYR A 129 -11.69 -1.11 1.73
N PHE A 130 -10.59 -1.04 2.49
CA PHE A 130 -10.01 -2.21 3.12
C PHE A 130 -10.97 -2.88 4.11
N LEU A 131 -11.57 -2.11 5.00
CA LEU A 131 -12.54 -2.64 5.99
C LEU A 131 -13.75 -3.31 5.32
N GLN A 132 -14.29 -2.71 4.26
CA GLN A 132 -15.46 -3.23 3.54
C GLN A 132 -15.12 -4.44 2.67
N SER A 133 -13.87 -4.60 2.23
CA SER A 133 -13.45 -5.77 1.46
C SER A 133 -13.53 -7.08 2.25
N GLY A 134 -13.53 -6.99 3.58
CA GLY A 134 -13.46 -8.17 4.47
C GLY A 134 -12.13 -8.92 4.41
N LYS A 135 -11.15 -8.40 3.68
CA LYS A 135 -9.81 -8.99 3.58
C LYS A 135 -8.89 -8.42 4.65
N PRO A 136 -7.95 -9.22 5.18
CA PRO A 136 -7.01 -8.76 6.19
C PRO A 136 -6.09 -7.67 5.62
N PHE A 137 -5.72 -6.72 6.45
CA PHE A 137 -4.79 -5.66 6.08
C PHE A 137 -4.02 -5.11 7.29
N VAL A 138 -2.96 -4.38 6.99
CA VAL A 138 -2.12 -3.68 7.96
C VAL A 138 -1.98 -2.21 7.56
N VAL A 139 -1.88 -1.33 8.55
CA VAL A 139 -1.54 0.08 8.32
C VAL A 139 -0.06 0.30 8.63
N VAL A 140 0.65 0.95 7.72
CA VAL A 140 2.06 1.28 7.82
C VAL A 140 2.21 2.78 7.94
N ALA A 141 2.66 3.26 9.10
CA ALA A 141 2.95 4.66 9.33
C ALA A 141 4.41 4.97 8.94
N ASN A 142 4.60 5.38 7.67
CA ASN A 142 5.92 5.63 7.09
C ASN A 142 6.47 7.01 7.48
N LYS A 143 7.78 7.19 7.30
CA LYS A 143 8.58 8.39 7.65
C LYS A 143 8.79 8.56 9.16
N LEU A 144 8.87 7.44 9.88
CA LEU A 144 9.16 7.41 11.31
C LEU A 144 10.45 8.16 11.67
N ASP A 145 11.45 8.09 10.79
CA ASP A 145 12.75 8.76 10.94
C ASP A 145 12.65 10.30 11.02
N LYS A 146 11.53 10.89 10.64
CA LYS A 146 11.24 12.33 10.73
C LYS A 146 10.59 12.74 12.05
N LEU A 147 10.27 11.78 12.93
CA LEU A 147 9.66 12.04 14.25
C LEU A 147 10.70 11.95 15.36
N LYS A 148 10.50 12.77 16.40
CA LYS A 148 11.17 12.59 17.70
C LYS A 148 10.54 11.40 18.42
N LYS A 149 11.30 10.74 19.30
CA LYS A 149 10.79 9.59 20.07
C LYS A 149 9.50 9.91 20.86
N SER A 150 9.40 11.13 21.42
CA SER A 150 8.21 11.58 22.15
C SER A 150 6.97 11.78 21.28
N GLU A 151 7.12 11.91 19.96
CA GLU A 151 6.01 12.15 19.03
C GLU A 151 5.42 10.83 18.47
N ILE A 152 6.16 9.72 18.59
CA ILE A 152 5.77 8.45 17.97
C ILE A 152 4.45 7.94 18.57
N ALA A 153 4.38 7.71 19.87
CA ALA A 153 3.19 7.15 20.52
C ALA A 153 1.93 8.03 20.31
N PRO A 154 1.98 9.37 20.50
CA PRO A 154 0.82 10.22 20.22
C PRO A 154 0.37 10.18 18.75
N ASN A 155 1.32 10.12 17.80
CA ASN A 155 0.98 10.08 16.37
C ASN A 155 0.37 8.73 15.99
N MET A 156 0.88 7.62 16.53
CA MET A 156 0.27 6.29 16.31
C MET A 156 -1.15 6.22 16.86
N ALA A 157 -1.38 6.74 18.08
CA ALA A 157 -2.72 6.81 18.66
C ALA A 157 -3.69 7.63 17.79
N ARG A 158 -3.25 8.79 17.33
CA ARG A 158 -4.04 9.64 16.42
C ARG A 158 -4.37 8.98 15.10
N ILE A 159 -3.42 8.26 14.48
CA ILE A 159 -3.65 7.53 13.22
C ILE A 159 -4.72 6.46 13.43
N ARG A 160 -4.63 5.67 14.50
CA ARG A 160 -5.60 4.64 14.84
C ARG A 160 -7.00 5.22 15.05
N GLU A 161 -7.10 6.33 15.78
CA GLU A 161 -8.37 7.02 16.06
C GLU A 161 -9.00 7.57 14.77
N VAL A 162 -8.25 8.35 13.98
CA VAL A 162 -8.78 9.01 12.77
C VAL A 162 -9.22 7.99 11.71
N LEU A 163 -8.49 6.88 11.56
CA LEU A 163 -8.85 5.81 10.64
C LEU A 163 -9.90 4.85 11.22
N SER A 164 -10.28 5.00 12.49
CA SER A 164 -11.21 4.11 13.20
C SER A 164 -10.80 2.64 13.06
N LEU A 165 -9.50 2.36 13.28
CA LEU A 165 -8.95 1.01 13.08
C LEU A 165 -9.45 0.05 14.18
N PRO A 166 -10.01 -1.12 13.83
CA PRO A 166 -10.27 -2.20 14.77
C PRO A 166 -8.99 -2.66 15.49
N ASP A 167 -9.14 -3.27 16.66
CA ASP A 167 -8.00 -3.68 17.50
C ASP A 167 -7.13 -4.76 16.85
N ASP A 168 -7.71 -5.60 16.00
CA ASP A 168 -7.04 -6.64 15.23
C ASP A 168 -6.24 -6.12 14.04
N VAL A 169 -6.49 -4.88 13.59
CA VAL A 169 -5.70 -4.26 12.53
C VAL A 169 -4.39 -3.72 13.11
N ARG A 170 -3.27 -4.28 12.67
CA ARG A 170 -1.95 -3.82 13.07
C ARG A 170 -1.61 -2.45 12.49
N LEU A 171 -0.97 -1.62 13.30
CA LEU A 171 -0.37 -0.36 12.88
C LEU A 171 1.13 -0.44 13.11
N ILE A 172 1.92 -0.47 12.03
CA ILE A 172 3.37 -0.65 12.05
C ILE A 172 4.05 0.70 11.82
N PRO A 173 4.79 1.24 12.82
CA PRO A 173 5.69 2.36 12.59
C PRO A 173 6.83 1.95 11.64
N PHE A 174 7.09 2.75 10.60
CA PHE A 174 8.00 2.35 9.52
C PHE A 174 8.90 3.50 9.06
N SER A 175 10.16 3.19 8.74
CA SER A 175 11.05 4.08 8.03
C SER A 175 11.60 3.42 6.77
N ALA A 176 11.15 3.84 5.60
CA ALA A 176 11.72 3.37 4.34
C ALA A 176 13.20 3.78 4.18
N GLU A 177 13.64 4.86 4.83
CA GLU A 177 15.01 5.33 4.82
C GLU A 177 15.90 4.45 5.71
N LYS A 178 15.56 4.29 6.99
CA LYS A 178 16.36 3.55 7.98
C LYS A 178 16.09 2.05 7.98
N GLY A 179 14.90 1.62 7.65
CA GLY A 179 14.47 0.22 7.67
C GLY A 179 13.75 -0.20 8.95
N ASP A 180 13.43 0.75 9.84
CA ASP A 180 12.62 0.45 11.02
C ASP A 180 11.26 -0.12 10.58
N GLY A 181 10.79 -1.17 11.26
CA GLY A 181 9.53 -1.86 10.96
C GLY A 181 9.56 -2.80 9.74
N ARG A 182 10.69 -2.88 9.00
CA ARG A 182 10.78 -3.72 7.79
C ARG A 182 10.53 -5.19 8.07
N ASP A 183 11.21 -5.75 9.06
CA ASP A 183 11.14 -7.18 9.35
C ASP A 183 9.76 -7.57 9.88
N GLU A 184 9.12 -6.70 10.66
CA GLU A 184 7.73 -6.88 11.12
C GLU A 184 6.75 -6.89 9.93
N LEU A 185 6.82 -5.90 9.05
CA LEU A 185 5.96 -5.83 7.87
C LEU A 185 6.19 -7.02 6.94
N LEU A 186 7.45 -7.41 6.73
CA LEU A 186 7.79 -8.57 5.91
C LEU A 186 7.21 -9.86 6.47
N ALA A 187 7.34 -10.10 7.78
CA ALA A 187 6.78 -11.29 8.43
C ALA A 187 5.25 -11.39 8.24
N VAL A 188 4.55 -10.26 8.38
CA VAL A 188 3.09 -10.21 8.16
C VAL A 188 2.73 -10.52 6.70
N ILE A 189 3.47 -9.96 5.74
CA ILE A 189 3.23 -10.20 4.31
C ILE A 189 3.49 -11.66 3.94
N LEU A 190 4.61 -12.24 4.40
CA LEU A 190 4.94 -13.64 4.11
C LEU A 190 3.92 -14.60 4.70
N HIS A 191 3.48 -14.36 5.93
CA HIS A 191 2.41 -15.14 6.55
C HIS A 191 1.09 -15.06 5.76
N ALA A 192 0.73 -13.89 5.28
CA ALA A 192 -0.49 -13.70 4.48
C ALA A 192 -0.41 -14.37 3.09
N ALA A 193 0.78 -14.52 2.53
CA ALA A 193 1.00 -15.17 1.24
C ALA A 193 0.98 -16.72 1.32
N GLU A 194 1.03 -17.29 2.54
CA GLU A 194 0.99 -18.74 2.78
C GLU A 194 -0.43 -19.26 3.06
N GLN A 195 -1.42 -18.38 3.20
CA GLN A 195 -2.83 -18.71 3.48
C GLN A 195 -3.67 -18.74 2.20
#